data_8450a5d39fabb4b14b51b04d1126dd19
#
_entry.id   8450a5d39fabb4b14b51b04d1126dd19
#
_cell.length_a   1.000
_cell.length_b   1.000
_cell.length_c   1.000
_cell.angle_alpha   90.00
_cell.angle_beta   90.00
_cell.angle_gamma   90.00
#
_symmetry.space_group_name_H-M   'P 1'
#
loop_
_entity.id
_entity.type
_entity.pdbx_description
1 polymer ?
#
loop_
_entity_poly.entity_id
_entity_poly.type
_entity_poly.pdbx_seq_one_letter_code
_entity_poly.pdbx_strand_id
1 'polypeptide(L)'
;VLEALEKDGVTLFPYDSIYEYVKTFKKDKKVLLCKKKVNSRLVSNIPADTRILDEENLTLLSKATKNPVEVENERIAHIRDGVAVTKFIYWLKKNVGRIPITELSAAEKLYEFRSEQEDFIDNSFDPIIAYGKHAAIVHYFATPETDIPLEPSGFLLADTGGHYKEGTTDITRTVVMGPTTEEEKKYFTAVLRGTLNLGAARFLHGCTGVNLDILARQPLWEMGEDFKHGTGHGVGYLLNVHE
;
A
#
# COMPACT_ATOMS: atom_id res chain seq x y z
N VAL A 1 2.77 10.07 -25.81
CA VAL A 1 2.48 10.82 -24.57
C VAL A 1 3.35 12.08 -24.51
N LEU A 2 4.71 11.99 -24.66
CA LEU A 2 5.62 13.14 -24.58
C LEU A 2 5.30 14.22 -25.61
N GLU A 3 5.14 13.85 -26.89
CA GLU A 3 4.78 14.78 -27.96
C GLU A 3 3.42 15.49 -27.76
N ALA A 4 2.47 14.81 -27.12
CA ALA A 4 1.17 15.42 -26.79
C ALA A 4 1.32 16.49 -25.71
N LEU A 5 2.10 16.20 -24.65
CA LEU A 5 2.38 17.14 -23.57
C LEU A 5 3.12 18.39 -24.08
N GLU A 6 4.09 18.22 -24.99
CA GLU A 6 4.81 19.34 -25.61
C GLU A 6 3.89 20.22 -26.46
N LYS A 7 2.95 19.61 -27.22
CA LYS A 7 1.91 20.35 -27.97
C LYS A 7 1.00 21.17 -27.07
N ASP A 8 0.73 20.66 -25.87
CA ASP A 8 -0.09 21.34 -24.86
C ASP A 8 0.72 22.39 -24.06
N GLY A 9 1.94 22.67 -24.47
CA GLY A 9 2.80 23.69 -23.86
C GLY A 9 3.53 23.24 -22.59
N VAL A 10 3.58 21.94 -22.31
CA VAL A 10 4.33 21.38 -21.19
C VAL A 10 5.79 21.23 -21.58
N THR A 11 6.69 21.84 -20.82
CA THR A 11 8.13 21.68 -21.00
C THR A 11 8.64 20.51 -20.16
N LEU A 12 9.29 19.57 -20.83
CA LEU A 12 9.84 18.36 -20.20
C LEU A 12 11.33 18.52 -19.94
N PHE A 13 11.78 18.10 -18.78
CA PHE A 13 13.17 18.11 -18.38
C PHE A 13 13.60 16.72 -17.88
N PRO A 14 14.89 16.34 -18.00
CA PRO A 14 15.41 15.16 -17.32
C PRO A 14 15.15 15.24 -15.81
N TYR A 15 14.87 14.12 -15.18
CA TYR A 15 14.46 14.07 -13.76
C TYR A 15 15.43 14.81 -12.83
N ASP A 16 16.72 14.55 -12.95
CA ASP A 16 17.75 15.16 -12.10
C ASP A 16 18.01 16.65 -12.37
N SER A 17 17.50 17.20 -13.47
CA SER A 17 17.67 18.63 -13.79
C SER A 17 16.95 19.54 -12.78
N ILE A 18 16.06 19.00 -11.96
CA ILE A 18 15.38 19.75 -10.89
C ILE A 18 16.37 20.46 -9.96
N TYR A 19 17.52 19.83 -9.67
CA TYR A 19 18.53 20.39 -8.78
C TYR A 19 19.19 21.64 -9.35
N GLU A 20 19.38 21.70 -10.67
CA GLU A 20 19.90 22.88 -11.35
C GLU A 20 18.79 23.90 -11.61
N TYR A 21 17.59 23.45 -11.91
CA TYR A 21 16.44 24.31 -12.12
C TYR A 21 16.14 25.19 -10.91
N VAL A 22 16.10 24.60 -9.70
CA VAL A 22 15.79 25.38 -8.48
C VAL A 22 16.83 26.45 -8.16
N LYS A 23 18.09 26.32 -8.62
CA LYS A 23 19.13 27.36 -8.49
C LYS A 23 18.81 28.62 -9.30
N THR A 24 17.95 28.50 -10.30
CA THR A 24 17.56 29.63 -11.16
C THR A 24 16.48 30.52 -10.56
N PHE A 25 15.93 30.15 -9.40
CA PHE A 25 14.88 30.90 -8.74
C PHE A 25 15.37 32.30 -8.34
N LYS A 26 14.57 33.30 -8.66
CA LYS A 26 14.88 34.70 -8.35
C LYS A 26 14.34 35.10 -6.99
N LYS A 27 14.89 36.16 -6.42
CA LYS A 27 14.53 36.73 -5.13
C LYS A 27 13.03 37.07 -4.97
N ASP A 28 12.33 37.38 -6.06
CA ASP A 28 10.89 37.68 -6.07
C ASP A 28 10.02 36.43 -6.01
N LYS A 29 10.61 35.23 -6.16
CA LYS A 29 9.88 33.97 -6.08
C LYS A 29 9.66 33.52 -4.65
N LYS A 30 8.50 32.89 -4.44
CA LYS A 30 8.18 32.16 -3.21
C LYS A 30 8.09 30.67 -3.58
N VAL A 31 8.73 29.84 -2.79
CA VAL A 31 8.70 28.38 -2.95
C VAL A 31 7.97 27.77 -1.76
N LEU A 32 6.88 27.09 -2.03
CA LEU A 32 6.17 26.31 -1.01
C LEU A 32 6.70 24.89 -1.05
N LEU A 33 7.24 24.42 0.05
CA LEU A 33 7.69 23.04 0.23
C LEU A 33 7.70 22.68 1.73
N CYS A 34 7.43 21.41 2.03
CA CYS A 34 7.59 20.88 3.38
C CYS A 34 9.01 20.34 3.57
N LYS A 35 9.85 21.05 4.32
CA LYS A 35 11.24 20.68 4.56
C LYS A 35 11.43 19.30 5.20
N LYS A 36 10.42 18.81 5.92
CA LYS A 36 10.43 17.47 6.53
C LYS A 36 10.24 16.34 5.51
N LYS A 37 9.65 16.64 4.33
CA LYS A 37 9.30 15.66 3.29
C LYS A 37 10.17 15.75 2.05
N VAL A 38 10.80 16.90 1.82
CA VAL A 38 11.66 17.15 0.64
C VAL A 38 13.09 16.80 0.98
N ASN A 39 13.82 16.18 0.02
CA ASN A 39 15.22 15.86 0.24
C ASN A 39 16.09 17.11 0.47
N SER A 40 17.09 17.00 1.33
CA SER A 40 17.96 18.11 1.74
C SER A 40 18.74 18.75 0.60
N ARG A 41 19.15 17.96 -0.42
CA ARG A 41 19.86 18.47 -1.60
C ARG A 41 19.00 19.46 -2.40
N LEU A 42 17.70 19.18 -2.55
CA LEU A 42 16.80 20.12 -3.22
C LEU A 42 16.72 21.45 -2.46
N VAL A 43 16.51 21.36 -1.14
CA VAL A 43 16.43 22.56 -0.29
C VAL A 43 17.71 23.39 -0.32
N SER A 44 18.89 22.74 -0.25
CA SER A 44 20.19 23.42 -0.26
C SER A 44 20.54 24.08 -1.59
N ASN A 45 19.91 23.68 -2.69
CA ASN A 45 20.11 24.29 -4.00
C ASN A 45 19.20 25.50 -4.26
N ILE A 46 18.20 25.74 -3.41
CA ILE A 46 17.37 26.95 -3.51
C ILE A 46 18.20 28.16 -3.04
N PRO A 47 18.27 29.25 -3.82
CA PRO A 47 19.01 30.44 -3.43
C PRO A 47 18.61 30.99 -2.06
N ALA A 48 19.59 31.43 -1.27
CA ALA A 48 19.37 31.85 0.12
C ALA A 48 18.43 33.06 0.26
N ASP A 49 18.31 33.87 -0.80
CA ASP A 49 17.40 35.03 -0.86
C ASP A 49 15.99 34.67 -1.39
N THR A 50 15.75 33.42 -1.78
CA THR A 50 14.43 32.92 -2.17
C THR A 50 13.60 32.65 -0.90
N ARG A 51 12.39 33.20 -0.81
CA ARG A 51 11.50 32.96 0.31
C ARG A 51 10.91 31.55 0.26
N ILE A 52 11.28 30.72 1.22
CA ILE A 52 10.66 29.39 1.40
C ILE A 52 9.47 29.52 2.37
N LEU A 53 8.32 29.00 1.94
CA LEU A 53 7.16 28.76 2.79
C LEU A 53 7.21 27.27 3.18
N ASP A 54 7.55 27.02 4.45
CA ASP A 54 7.67 25.64 4.98
C ASP A 54 6.30 25.14 5.42
N GLU A 55 5.53 24.70 4.45
CA GLU A 55 4.15 24.23 4.62
C GLU A 55 3.92 22.96 3.78
N GLU A 56 2.85 22.25 4.09
CA GLU A 56 2.44 21.06 3.33
C GLU A 56 2.08 21.44 1.89
N ASN A 57 2.31 20.48 0.98
CA ASN A 57 1.91 20.64 -0.42
C ASN A 57 0.39 20.78 -0.53
N LEU A 58 -0.06 21.87 -1.14
CA LEU A 58 -1.49 22.18 -1.31
C LEU A 58 -2.26 21.10 -2.11
N THR A 59 -1.58 20.40 -3.01
CA THR A 59 -2.20 19.36 -3.82
C THR A 59 -2.42 18.05 -3.06
N LEU A 60 -1.73 17.85 -1.93
CA LEU A 60 -1.79 16.61 -1.16
C LEU A 60 -3.22 16.31 -0.68
N LEU A 61 -3.83 17.26 0.02
CA LEU A 61 -5.19 17.09 0.53
C LEU A 61 -6.23 17.05 -0.59
N SER A 62 -6.02 17.83 -1.66
CA SER A 62 -6.92 17.81 -2.82
C SER A 62 -6.93 16.46 -3.54
N LYS A 63 -5.76 15.82 -3.63
CA LYS A 63 -5.62 14.48 -4.20
C LYS A 63 -6.24 13.42 -3.28
N ALA A 64 -5.98 13.49 -1.97
CA ALA A 64 -6.49 12.53 -0.99
C ALA A 64 -8.01 12.58 -0.84
N THR A 65 -8.63 13.73 -1.09
CA THR A 65 -10.09 13.91 -1.04
C THR A 65 -10.72 13.49 -2.37
N LYS A 66 -11.19 12.25 -2.44
CA LYS A 66 -11.79 11.69 -3.65
C LYS A 66 -13.17 12.29 -3.93
N ASN A 67 -13.41 12.65 -5.19
CA ASN A 67 -14.72 13.08 -5.66
C ASN A 67 -15.68 11.86 -5.86
N PRO A 68 -16.99 12.08 -6.08
CA PRO A 68 -17.94 10.98 -6.22
C PRO A 68 -17.62 9.99 -7.34
N VAL A 69 -17.01 10.44 -8.45
CA VAL A 69 -16.63 9.57 -9.58
C VAL A 69 -15.45 8.69 -9.17
N GLU A 70 -14.43 9.26 -8.53
CA GLU A 70 -13.28 8.51 -8.01
C GLU A 70 -13.69 7.49 -6.96
N VAL A 71 -14.64 7.85 -6.07
CA VAL A 71 -15.17 6.91 -5.05
C VAL A 71 -15.88 5.72 -5.70
N GLU A 72 -16.71 5.95 -6.72
CA GLU A 72 -17.40 4.86 -7.42
C GLU A 72 -16.43 3.98 -8.20
N ASN A 73 -15.49 4.59 -8.89
CA ASN A 73 -14.44 3.88 -9.61
C ASN A 73 -13.58 3.02 -8.66
N GLU A 74 -13.22 3.54 -7.50
CA GLU A 74 -12.48 2.79 -6.49
C GLU A 74 -13.26 1.57 -5.97
N ARG A 75 -14.59 1.68 -5.85
CA ARG A 75 -15.45 0.53 -5.53
C ARG A 75 -15.41 -0.53 -6.61
N ILE A 76 -15.44 -0.13 -7.89
CA ILE A 76 -15.35 -1.06 -9.03
C ILE A 76 -14.00 -1.78 -9.01
N ALA A 77 -12.89 -1.05 -8.81
CA ALA A 77 -11.57 -1.65 -8.71
C ALA A 77 -11.48 -2.69 -7.57
N HIS A 78 -12.04 -2.38 -6.39
CA HIS A 78 -12.06 -3.30 -5.26
C HIS A 78 -12.96 -4.53 -5.49
N ILE A 79 -14.03 -4.42 -6.26
CA ILE A 79 -14.86 -5.57 -6.64
C ILE A 79 -14.06 -6.49 -7.58
N ARG A 80 -13.40 -5.93 -8.60
CA ARG A 80 -12.58 -6.70 -9.55
C ARG A 80 -11.43 -7.41 -8.84
N ASP A 81 -10.67 -6.69 -8.04
CA ASP A 81 -9.57 -7.28 -7.28
C ASP A 81 -10.05 -8.29 -6.23
N GLY A 82 -11.18 -8.00 -5.59
CA GLY A 82 -11.84 -8.93 -4.67
C GLY A 82 -12.19 -10.27 -5.31
N VAL A 83 -12.58 -10.28 -6.60
CA VAL A 83 -12.81 -11.52 -7.38
C VAL A 83 -11.49 -12.26 -7.57
N ALA A 84 -10.41 -11.58 -7.97
CA ALA A 84 -9.08 -12.19 -8.15
C ALA A 84 -8.55 -12.80 -6.85
N VAL A 85 -8.60 -12.04 -5.75
CA VAL A 85 -8.16 -12.50 -4.42
C VAL A 85 -9.02 -13.69 -3.92
N THR A 86 -10.33 -13.67 -4.18
CA THR A 86 -11.22 -14.79 -3.80
C THR A 86 -10.88 -16.05 -4.61
N LYS A 87 -10.66 -15.94 -5.91
CA LYS A 87 -10.19 -17.06 -6.75
C LYS A 87 -8.87 -17.61 -6.24
N PHE A 88 -7.93 -16.73 -5.87
CA PHE A 88 -6.64 -17.10 -5.33
C PHE A 88 -6.75 -17.89 -4.02
N ILE A 89 -7.50 -17.39 -3.05
CA ILE A 89 -7.73 -18.09 -1.77
C ILE A 89 -8.38 -19.47 -2.01
N TYR A 90 -9.37 -19.53 -2.89
CA TYR A 90 -9.98 -20.80 -3.25
C TYR A 90 -8.99 -21.77 -3.89
N TRP A 91 -8.17 -21.30 -4.83
CA TRP A 91 -7.13 -22.08 -5.48
C TRP A 91 -6.10 -22.59 -4.48
N LEU A 92 -5.60 -21.73 -3.58
CA LEU A 92 -4.68 -22.12 -2.50
C LEU A 92 -5.25 -23.27 -1.66
N LYS A 93 -6.45 -23.08 -1.14
CA LYS A 93 -7.11 -24.08 -0.28
C LYS A 93 -7.39 -25.42 -0.98
N LYS A 94 -7.56 -25.40 -2.29
CA LYS A 94 -7.74 -26.61 -3.11
C LYS A 94 -6.46 -27.36 -3.39
N ASN A 95 -5.34 -26.66 -3.50
CA ASN A 95 -4.11 -27.20 -4.10
C ASN A 95 -2.95 -27.37 -3.10
N VAL A 96 -2.91 -26.60 -2.00
CA VAL A 96 -1.87 -26.76 -0.97
C VAL A 96 -1.81 -28.20 -0.46
N GLY A 97 -0.63 -28.77 -0.39
CA GLY A 97 -0.40 -30.16 -0.02
C GLY A 97 -0.75 -31.18 -1.13
N ARG A 98 -1.22 -30.76 -2.31
CA ARG A 98 -1.54 -31.61 -3.46
C ARG A 98 -0.60 -31.40 -4.63
N ILE A 99 -0.19 -30.16 -4.85
CA ILE A 99 0.82 -29.78 -5.85
C ILE A 99 1.89 -28.93 -5.15
N PRO A 100 3.12 -28.89 -5.66
CA PRO A 100 4.14 -27.96 -5.18
C PRO A 100 3.69 -26.53 -5.41
N ILE A 101 3.66 -25.74 -4.34
CA ILE A 101 3.38 -24.29 -4.37
C ILE A 101 4.43 -23.63 -3.49
N THR A 102 5.04 -22.55 -3.98
CA THR A 102 5.97 -21.70 -3.21
C THR A 102 5.40 -20.30 -3.06
N GLU A 103 6.05 -19.45 -2.27
CA GLU A 103 5.66 -18.05 -2.12
C GLU A 103 5.66 -17.32 -3.47
N LEU A 104 6.71 -17.52 -4.29
CA LEU A 104 6.80 -16.94 -5.64
C LEU A 104 5.71 -17.47 -6.57
N SER A 105 5.53 -18.78 -6.64
CA SER A 105 4.52 -19.36 -7.54
C SER A 105 3.09 -18.99 -7.12
N ALA A 106 2.86 -18.76 -5.83
CA ALA A 106 1.58 -18.26 -5.33
C ALA A 106 1.37 -16.78 -5.73
N ALA A 107 2.42 -15.94 -5.67
CA ALA A 107 2.37 -14.56 -6.14
C ALA A 107 2.06 -14.48 -7.65
N GLU A 108 2.74 -15.30 -8.47
CA GLU A 108 2.47 -15.42 -9.91
C GLU A 108 1.01 -15.84 -10.18
N LYS A 109 0.49 -16.80 -9.40
CA LYS A 109 -0.88 -17.26 -9.56
C LYS A 109 -1.91 -16.17 -9.23
N LEU A 110 -1.65 -15.35 -8.25
CA LEU A 110 -2.52 -14.19 -7.96
C LEU A 110 -2.46 -13.17 -9.09
N TYR A 111 -1.27 -12.90 -9.64
CA TYR A 111 -1.09 -12.04 -10.80
C TYR A 111 -1.90 -12.53 -12.01
N GLU A 112 -1.89 -13.86 -12.29
CA GLU A 112 -2.72 -14.44 -13.34
C GLU A 112 -4.21 -14.14 -13.13
N PHE A 113 -4.74 -14.33 -11.91
CA PHE A 113 -6.15 -14.06 -11.61
C PHE A 113 -6.50 -12.56 -11.71
N ARG A 114 -5.56 -11.67 -11.41
CA ARG A 114 -5.71 -10.23 -11.62
C ARG A 114 -5.73 -9.88 -13.11
N SER A 115 -4.84 -10.50 -13.88
CA SER A 115 -4.75 -10.30 -15.33
C SER A 115 -6.00 -10.75 -16.10
N GLU A 116 -6.82 -11.61 -15.50
CA GLU A 116 -8.14 -11.98 -16.04
C GLU A 116 -9.20 -10.89 -15.83
N GLN A 117 -8.95 -9.91 -14.96
CA GLN A 117 -9.91 -8.85 -14.66
C GLN A 117 -9.83 -7.74 -15.70
N GLU A 118 -10.98 -7.18 -16.01
CA GLU A 118 -11.06 -6.02 -16.93
C GLU A 118 -10.29 -4.83 -16.38
N ASP A 119 -9.59 -4.12 -17.26
CA ASP A 119 -8.83 -2.89 -16.97
C ASP A 119 -7.70 -3.03 -15.94
N PHE A 120 -7.27 -4.25 -15.61
CA PHE A 120 -6.07 -4.48 -14.82
C PHE A 120 -4.84 -3.95 -15.58
N ILE A 121 -3.97 -3.24 -14.87
CA ILE A 121 -2.76 -2.63 -15.43
C ILE A 121 -1.52 -3.39 -14.94
N ASP A 122 -1.36 -3.48 -13.61
CA ASP A 122 -0.23 -4.15 -12.96
C ASP A 122 -0.47 -4.26 -11.44
N ASN A 123 0.42 -4.92 -10.71
CA ASN A 123 0.40 -4.86 -9.25
C ASN A 123 0.60 -3.42 -8.76
N SER A 124 -0.06 -3.03 -7.68
CA SER A 124 0.11 -1.72 -7.06
C SER A 124 1.39 -1.60 -6.23
N PHE A 125 1.93 -2.74 -5.83
CA PHE A 125 3.24 -2.92 -5.18
C PHE A 125 3.69 -4.38 -5.32
N ASP A 126 4.95 -4.66 -5.02
CA ASP A 126 5.49 -6.02 -5.04
C ASP A 126 4.71 -6.90 -4.04
N PRO A 127 4.12 -8.02 -4.49
CA PRO A 127 3.24 -8.82 -3.64
C PRO A 127 4.00 -9.47 -2.49
N ILE A 128 3.47 -9.32 -1.29
CA ILE A 128 3.96 -9.97 -0.07
C ILE A 128 3.15 -11.26 0.12
N ILE A 129 3.70 -12.36 -0.34
CA ILE A 129 3.17 -13.69 -0.07
C ILE A 129 4.15 -14.35 0.89
N ALA A 130 3.82 -14.34 2.19
CA ALA A 130 4.73 -14.72 3.25
C ALA A 130 4.18 -15.86 4.09
N TYR A 131 4.89 -16.99 4.11
CA TYR A 131 4.48 -18.20 4.83
C TYR A 131 5.26 -18.36 6.14
N GLY A 132 4.56 -18.74 7.20
CA GLY A 132 5.15 -19.03 8.49
C GLY A 132 5.99 -17.86 9.03
N LYS A 133 7.29 -18.11 9.27
CA LYS A 133 8.21 -17.10 9.85
C LYS A 133 8.44 -15.87 8.96
N HIS A 134 8.30 -15.99 7.64
CA HIS A 134 8.46 -14.86 6.73
C HIS A 134 7.37 -13.79 6.95
N ALA A 135 6.19 -14.18 7.39
CA ALA A 135 5.11 -13.25 7.72
C ALA A 135 5.42 -12.31 8.90
N ALA A 136 6.45 -12.59 9.69
CA ALA A 136 6.91 -11.69 10.75
C ALA A 136 7.82 -10.56 10.24
N ILE A 137 8.25 -10.62 8.98
CA ILE A 137 9.12 -9.61 8.38
C ILE A 137 8.26 -8.57 7.65
N VAL A 138 8.25 -7.35 8.19
CA VAL A 138 7.48 -6.24 7.59
C VAL A 138 8.02 -5.93 6.19
N HIS A 139 7.12 -5.78 5.21
CA HIS A 139 7.45 -5.57 3.80
C HIS A 139 8.34 -6.68 3.20
N TYR A 140 8.19 -7.93 3.70
CA TYR A 140 8.85 -9.07 3.08
C TYR A 140 8.36 -9.28 1.65
N PHE A 141 9.27 -9.63 0.77
CA PHE A 141 8.95 -10.24 -0.53
C PHE A 141 9.91 -11.38 -0.82
N ALA A 142 9.39 -12.45 -1.41
CA ALA A 142 10.18 -13.61 -1.74
C ALA A 142 11.13 -13.30 -2.91
N THR A 143 12.35 -13.82 -2.81
CA THR A 143 13.31 -13.85 -3.92
C THR A 143 13.62 -15.30 -4.27
N PRO A 144 14.26 -15.61 -5.40
CA PRO A 144 14.66 -16.99 -5.71
C PRO A 144 15.49 -17.66 -4.60
N GLU A 145 16.24 -16.88 -3.83
CA GLU A 145 17.08 -17.37 -2.74
C GLU A 145 16.31 -17.58 -1.42
N THR A 146 15.20 -16.87 -1.23
CA THR A 146 14.41 -16.92 0.02
C THR A 146 13.10 -17.68 -0.14
N ASP A 147 12.72 -18.02 -1.37
CA ASP A 147 11.47 -18.73 -1.70
C ASP A 147 11.35 -20.05 -0.96
N ILE A 148 10.22 -20.27 -0.33
CA ILE A 148 9.94 -21.51 0.42
C ILE A 148 8.63 -22.16 -0.03
N PRO A 149 8.52 -23.50 0.10
CA PRO A 149 7.28 -24.18 -0.18
C PRO A 149 6.19 -23.87 0.85
N LEU A 150 4.95 -23.80 0.38
CA LEU A 150 3.76 -23.67 1.22
C LEU A 150 3.30 -25.06 1.66
N GLU A 151 3.18 -25.24 2.97
CA GLU A 151 2.71 -26.50 3.55
C GLU A 151 1.22 -26.39 3.96
N PRO A 152 0.48 -27.51 4.04
CA PRO A 152 -0.91 -27.53 4.48
C PRO A 152 -1.04 -27.40 6.00
N SER A 153 -0.44 -26.36 6.57
CA SER A 153 -0.44 -26.06 8.02
C SER A 153 -0.22 -24.57 8.28
N GLY A 154 -0.64 -24.06 9.43
CA GLY A 154 -0.39 -22.69 9.85
C GLY A 154 -1.04 -21.62 8.96
N PHE A 155 -0.37 -20.49 8.79
CA PHE A 155 -0.86 -19.30 8.11
C PHE A 155 0.01 -18.87 6.93
N LEU A 156 -0.66 -18.34 5.91
CA LEU A 156 -0.08 -17.54 4.85
C LEU A 156 -0.57 -16.10 4.99
N LEU A 157 0.33 -15.13 5.07
CA LEU A 157 0.03 -13.72 4.89
C LEU A 157 0.11 -13.38 3.39
N ALA A 158 -0.97 -12.87 2.84
CA ALA A 158 -1.04 -12.35 1.49
C ALA A 158 -1.40 -10.86 1.55
N ASP A 159 -0.40 -9.99 1.35
CA ASP A 159 -0.54 -8.54 1.31
C ASP A 159 -0.20 -8.07 -0.10
N THR A 160 -1.21 -7.62 -0.81
CA THR A 160 -1.13 -7.46 -2.26
C THR A 160 -2.13 -6.43 -2.75
N GLY A 161 -1.88 -5.85 -3.92
CA GLY A 161 -2.81 -4.92 -4.53
C GLY A 161 -2.65 -4.88 -6.04
N GLY A 162 -3.60 -4.26 -6.72
CA GLY A 162 -3.61 -4.07 -8.17
C GLY A 162 -3.94 -2.64 -8.57
N HIS A 163 -3.33 -2.20 -9.66
CA HIS A 163 -3.73 -1.01 -10.40
C HIS A 163 -4.74 -1.39 -11.47
N TYR A 164 -5.85 -0.70 -11.47
CA TYR A 164 -6.89 -0.75 -12.49
C TYR A 164 -7.08 0.65 -13.06
N LYS A 165 -7.65 0.78 -14.25
CA LYS A 165 -7.95 2.12 -14.79
C LYS A 165 -8.90 2.93 -13.88
N GLU A 166 -9.75 2.23 -13.14
CA GLU A 166 -10.71 2.84 -12.23
C GLU A 166 -10.11 3.23 -10.88
N GLY A 167 -9.16 2.44 -10.37
CA GLY A 167 -8.64 2.66 -9.02
C GLY A 167 -7.44 1.78 -8.70
N THR A 168 -6.98 1.92 -7.47
CA THR A 168 -5.84 1.16 -6.93
C THR A 168 -6.30 0.41 -5.68
N THR A 169 -5.91 -0.85 -5.55
CA THR A 169 -6.27 -1.66 -4.38
C THR A 169 -5.05 -1.99 -3.52
N ASP A 170 -5.33 -2.24 -2.26
CA ASP A 170 -4.40 -2.72 -1.25
C ASP A 170 -5.18 -3.67 -0.33
N ILE A 171 -4.94 -4.97 -0.45
CA ILE A 171 -5.73 -6.00 0.22
C ILE A 171 -4.81 -7.00 0.90
N THR A 172 -4.84 -7.02 2.23
CA THR A 172 -4.16 -8.02 3.04
C THR A 172 -5.13 -9.09 3.55
N ARG A 173 -4.73 -10.36 3.48
CA ARG A 173 -5.44 -11.47 4.09
C ARG A 173 -4.47 -12.47 4.72
N THR A 174 -4.78 -12.88 5.96
CA THR A 174 -4.12 -14.03 6.58
C THR A 174 -4.97 -15.27 6.31
N VAL A 175 -4.42 -16.19 5.53
CA VAL A 175 -5.11 -17.39 5.07
C VAL A 175 -4.67 -18.60 5.90
N VAL A 176 -5.63 -19.31 6.49
CA VAL A 176 -5.37 -20.58 7.18
C VAL A 176 -5.09 -21.66 6.13
N MET A 177 -3.89 -22.26 6.18
CA MET A 177 -3.45 -23.27 5.23
C MET A 177 -3.77 -24.70 5.68
N GLY A 178 -4.01 -24.92 6.98
CA GLY A 178 -4.32 -26.23 7.57
C GLY A 178 -4.51 -26.16 9.08
N PRO A 179 -4.19 -27.21 9.83
CA PRO A 179 -4.27 -27.17 11.28
C PRO A 179 -3.47 -26.03 11.90
N THR A 180 -4.05 -25.38 12.90
CA THR A 180 -3.46 -24.27 13.65
C THR A 180 -3.43 -24.59 15.14
N THR A 181 -2.47 -24.02 15.86
CA THR A 181 -2.34 -24.11 17.31
C THR A 181 -3.33 -23.18 18.01
N GLU A 182 -3.57 -23.38 19.30
CA GLU A 182 -4.41 -22.48 20.12
C GLU A 182 -3.78 -21.10 20.26
N GLU A 183 -2.46 -21.01 20.27
CA GLU A 183 -1.71 -19.75 20.29
C GLU A 183 -1.95 -18.94 19.00
N GLU A 184 -1.80 -19.56 17.82
CA GLU A 184 -2.10 -18.95 16.54
C GLU A 184 -3.54 -18.43 16.45
N LYS A 185 -4.51 -19.22 16.94
CA LYS A 185 -5.92 -18.77 16.99
C LYS A 185 -6.11 -17.57 17.92
N LYS A 186 -5.41 -17.53 19.04
CA LYS A 186 -5.46 -16.43 19.99
C LYS A 186 -4.94 -15.13 19.36
N TYR A 187 -3.78 -15.17 18.73
CA TYR A 187 -3.21 -14.00 18.05
C TYR A 187 -4.05 -13.55 16.85
N PHE A 188 -4.47 -14.48 16.01
CA PHE A 188 -5.38 -14.19 14.90
C PHE A 188 -6.65 -13.47 15.38
N THR A 189 -7.23 -13.96 16.47
CA THR A 189 -8.46 -13.37 17.05
C THR A 189 -8.19 -11.96 17.61
N ALA A 190 -7.06 -11.74 18.26
CA ALA A 190 -6.69 -10.42 18.79
C ALA A 190 -6.51 -9.40 17.68
N VAL A 191 -5.79 -9.76 16.60
CA VAL A 191 -5.62 -8.89 15.41
C VAL A 191 -6.96 -8.62 14.74
N LEU A 192 -7.80 -9.64 14.56
CA LEU A 192 -9.14 -9.47 13.98
C LEU A 192 -10.01 -8.52 14.83
N ARG A 193 -9.99 -8.67 16.16
CA ARG A 193 -10.69 -7.74 17.08
C ARG A 193 -10.20 -6.29 16.86
N GLY A 194 -8.89 -6.07 16.78
CA GLY A 194 -8.32 -4.75 16.52
C GLY A 194 -8.80 -4.16 15.19
N THR A 195 -8.76 -4.96 14.13
CA THR A 195 -9.25 -4.56 12.80
C THR A 195 -10.73 -4.19 12.82
N LEU A 196 -11.57 -5.00 13.46
CA LEU A 196 -13.00 -4.75 13.56
C LEU A 196 -13.34 -3.54 14.44
N ASN A 197 -12.61 -3.35 15.55
CA ASN A 197 -12.76 -2.18 16.42
C ASN A 197 -12.46 -0.90 15.66
N LEU A 198 -11.34 -0.87 14.93
CA LEU A 198 -10.95 0.27 14.10
C LEU A 198 -11.97 0.53 12.98
N GLY A 199 -12.37 -0.52 12.25
CA GLY A 199 -13.33 -0.39 11.15
C GLY A 199 -14.73 0.05 11.59
N ALA A 200 -15.14 -0.26 12.82
CA ALA A 200 -16.42 0.16 13.40
C ALA A 200 -16.36 1.53 14.11
N ALA A 201 -15.18 2.14 14.22
CA ALA A 201 -14.98 3.36 14.98
C ALA A 201 -15.78 4.54 14.40
N ARG A 202 -16.42 5.30 15.30
CA ARG A 202 -17.01 6.61 14.99
C ARG A 202 -16.20 7.68 15.70
N PHE A 203 -15.79 8.70 14.98
CA PHE A 203 -14.91 9.74 15.50
C PHE A 203 -15.29 11.11 14.97
N LEU A 204 -14.87 12.15 15.66
CA LEU A 204 -15.16 13.52 15.29
C LEU A 204 -14.26 14.01 14.16
N HIS A 205 -14.75 14.93 13.34
CA HIS A 205 -13.94 15.63 12.36
C HIS A 205 -12.71 16.27 13.03
N GLY A 206 -11.54 16.12 12.40
CA GLY A 206 -10.25 16.55 12.96
C GLY A 206 -9.52 15.46 13.76
N CYS A 207 -10.15 14.34 14.07
CA CYS A 207 -9.48 13.17 14.60
C CYS A 207 -8.52 12.60 13.53
N THR A 208 -7.31 12.26 13.94
CA THR A 208 -6.28 11.72 13.04
C THR A 208 -6.07 10.22 13.24
N GLY A 209 -5.39 9.57 12.30
CA GLY A 209 -5.03 8.15 12.42
C GLY A 209 -4.27 7.82 13.71
N VAL A 210 -3.43 8.74 14.20
CA VAL A 210 -2.71 8.59 15.48
C VAL A 210 -3.68 8.41 16.67
N ASN A 211 -4.82 9.08 16.65
CA ASN A 211 -5.83 8.94 17.71
C ASN A 211 -6.57 7.60 17.63
N LEU A 212 -6.70 7.05 16.42
CA LEU A 212 -7.45 5.82 16.15
C LEU A 212 -6.59 4.55 16.30
N ASP A 213 -5.29 4.68 16.22
CA ASP A 213 -4.30 3.58 16.24
C ASP A 213 -4.49 2.65 17.46
N ILE A 214 -4.80 3.20 18.61
CA ILE A 214 -5.05 2.44 19.84
C ILE A 214 -6.17 1.38 19.68
N LEU A 215 -7.19 1.64 18.86
CA LEU A 215 -8.29 0.71 18.65
C LEU A 215 -7.83 -0.60 18.00
N ALA A 216 -6.82 -0.53 17.15
CA ALA A 216 -6.20 -1.69 16.54
C ALA A 216 -5.22 -2.39 17.48
N ARG A 217 -4.44 -1.65 18.29
CA ARG A 217 -3.40 -2.20 19.15
C ARG A 217 -3.91 -2.75 20.48
N GLN A 218 -4.98 -2.17 21.02
CA GLN A 218 -5.47 -2.52 22.36
C GLN A 218 -5.63 -4.04 22.59
N PRO A 219 -6.24 -4.84 21.69
CA PRO A 219 -6.37 -6.27 21.93
C PRO A 219 -5.04 -7.03 22.03
N LEU A 220 -3.97 -6.52 21.41
CA LEU A 220 -2.63 -7.09 21.53
C LEU A 220 -1.95 -6.62 22.82
N TRP A 221 -2.09 -5.35 23.19
CA TRP A 221 -1.54 -4.82 24.44
C TRP A 221 -2.12 -5.52 25.67
N GLU A 222 -3.41 -5.92 25.63
CA GLU A 222 -4.03 -6.75 26.67
C GLU A 222 -3.32 -8.11 26.85
N MET A 223 -2.56 -8.54 25.84
CA MET A 223 -1.77 -9.78 25.86
C MET A 223 -0.27 -9.53 26.12
N GLY A 224 0.15 -8.27 26.28
CA GLY A 224 1.56 -7.88 26.40
C GLY A 224 2.31 -7.84 25.06
N GLU A 225 1.58 -7.86 23.94
CA GLU A 225 2.12 -7.90 22.58
C GLU A 225 1.87 -6.62 21.81
N ASP A 226 2.60 -6.42 20.70
CA ASP A 226 2.43 -5.28 19.79
C ASP A 226 2.97 -5.61 18.41
N PHE A 227 2.51 -4.88 17.37
CA PHE A 227 3.10 -4.89 16.04
C PHE A 227 3.98 -3.64 15.81
N LYS A 228 5.04 -3.79 14.99
CA LYS A 228 6.11 -2.79 14.82
C LYS A 228 6.02 -1.99 13.51
N HIS A 229 4.87 -1.96 12.89
CA HIS A 229 4.61 -1.21 11.65
C HIS A 229 3.48 -0.19 11.86
N GLY A 230 3.17 0.62 10.83
CA GLY A 230 2.00 1.50 10.83
C GLY A 230 0.69 0.70 10.83
N THR A 231 -0.36 1.29 11.38
CA THR A 231 -1.67 0.62 11.47
C THR A 231 -2.44 0.65 10.16
N GLY A 232 -2.26 1.70 9.38
CA GLY A 232 -2.92 1.83 8.09
C GLY A 232 -2.68 3.19 7.44
N HIS A 233 -3.22 3.35 6.24
CA HIS A 233 -3.05 4.53 5.42
C HIS A 233 -4.25 4.69 4.46
N GLY A 234 -4.36 5.86 3.81
CA GLY A 234 -5.26 6.04 2.68
C GLY A 234 -4.75 5.30 1.46
N VAL A 235 -5.64 5.01 0.52
CA VAL A 235 -5.29 4.36 -0.75
C VAL A 235 -5.22 5.40 -1.85
N GLY A 236 -4.05 5.52 -2.47
CA GLY A 236 -3.79 6.42 -3.59
C GLY A 236 -4.37 5.90 -4.91
N TYR A 237 -4.04 6.59 -6.00
CA TYR A 237 -4.39 6.17 -7.36
C TYR A 237 -3.14 6.13 -8.23
N LEU A 238 -2.85 4.96 -8.80
CA LEU A 238 -1.68 4.62 -9.64
C LEU A 238 -0.35 4.89 -8.92
N LEU A 239 0.32 5.97 -9.09
CA LEU A 239 1.72 6.26 -8.69
C LEU A 239 2.16 5.72 -7.32
N ASN A 240 1.30 5.74 -6.32
CA ASN A 240 1.63 5.36 -4.97
C ASN A 240 0.38 4.83 -4.24
N VAL A 241 0.49 3.63 -3.69
CA VAL A 241 -0.59 3.01 -2.93
C VAL A 241 -0.81 3.70 -1.58
N HIS A 242 0.26 4.15 -0.93
CA HIS A 242 0.18 4.92 0.32
C HIS A 242 -0.22 6.37 0.05
N GLU A 243 -1.31 6.80 0.65
CA GLU A 243 -1.81 8.17 0.55
C GLU A 243 -2.14 8.79 1.92
#